data_b2133529965647ed0725664d9e702299
#
_entry.id   b2133529965647ed0725664d9e702299
#
_cell.length_a   1.000
_cell.length_b   1.000
_cell.length_c   1.000
_cell.angle_alpha   90.00
_cell.angle_beta   90.00
_cell.angle_gamma   90.00
#
_symmetry.space_group_name_H-M   'P 1'
#
loop_
_entity.id
_entity.type
_entity.pdbx_description
1 polymer ?
#
loop_
_entity_poly.entity_id
_entity_poly.type
_entity_poly.pdbx_seq_one_letter_code
_entity_poly.pdbx_strand_id
1 'polypeptide(L)'
;FGAIVMLPLYMQVVKGYSATEAGLKLIPLMLGIVTTSIVSGKLISKHGHYKRFPIMGTAIMTLGILAMVRLDIDTPFWELSIYAIMVGAGLGLSMQTIVIALQNSVDFKDMGVATSSNTFFRSLGSVFGTAAFGTILTNRLGHYLLSSGFDPKQAELIQNNTAAIGALSPEGRVTALNAFVDSFHMVFIVAAPVVAIGFIVALFLRETPLRTNADYAAARSDAAGEALG
;
A
#
# COMPACT_ATOMS: atom_id res chain seq x y z
N PHE A 1 2.45 0.66 0.95
CA PHE A 1 2.68 0.19 2.33
C PHE A 1 2.46 1.31 3.35
N GLY A 2 2.92 2.53 3.09
CA GLY A 2 2.66 3.67 3.98
C GLY A 2 1.17 3.93 4.18
N ALA A 3 0.39 3.92 3.11
CA ALA A 3 -1.07 4.08 3.20
C ALA A 3 -1.74 2.95 3.97
N ILE A 4 -1.26 1.70 3.82
CA ILE A 4 -1.78 0.53 4.56
C ILE A 4 -1.53 0.67 6.07
N VAL A 5 -0.36 1.18 6.47
CA VAL A 5 -0.02 1.40 7.89
C VAL A 5 -0.86 2.54 8.48
N MET A 6 -1.18 3.56 7.69
CA MET A 6 -1.99 4.69 8.15
C MET A 6 -3.47 4.31 8.38
N LEU A 7 -4.00 3.30 7.68
CA LEU A 7 -5.40 2.91 7.79
C LEU A 7 -5.81 2.41 9.19
N PRO A 8 -5.08 1.47 9.83
CA PRO A 8 -5.35 1.10 11.22
C PRO A 8 -5.24 2.28 12.19
N LEU A 9 -4.29 3.18 11.97
CA LEU A 9 -4.13 4.36 12.79
C LEU A 9 -5.34 5.30 12.70
N TYR A 10 -5.84 5.54 11.48
CA TYR A 10 -7.09 6.28 11.27
C TYR A 10 -8.27 5.60 11.99
N MET A 11 -8.41 4.28 11.87
CA MET A 11 -9.48 3.54 12.54
C MET A 11 -9.41 3.63 14.05
N GLN A 12 -8.22 3.61 14.65
CA GLN A 12 -8.05 3.72 16.09
C GLN A 12 -8.27 5.14 16.58
N VAL A 13 -7.70 6.13 15.93
CA VAL A 13 -7.74 7.52 16.40
C VAL A 13 -9.05 8.20 16.06
N VAL A 14 -9.48 8.14 14.80
CA VAL A 14 -10.65 8.87 14.31
C VAL A 14 -11.95 8.13 14.64
N LYS A 15 -11.97 6.80 14.43
CA LYS A 15 -13.17 5.98 14.69
C LYS A 15 -13.25 5.43 16.10
N GLY A 16 -12.18 5.57 16.91
CA GLY A 16 -12.17 5.11 18.30
C GLY A 16 -12.17 3.58 18.46
N TYR A 17 -11.83 2.82 17.41
CA TYR A 17 -11.77 1.36 17.49
C TYR A 17 -10.55 0.92 18.31
N SER A 18 -10.68 -0.19 19.03
CA SER A 18 -9.56 -0.84 19.66
C SER A 18 -8.55 -1.36 18.61
N ALA A 19 -7.30 -1.62 19.01
CA ALA A 19 -6.28 -2.14 18.11
C ALA A 19 -6.73 -3.47 17.46
N THR A 20 -7.42 -4.33 18.22
CA THR A 20 -7.95 -5.60 17.72
C THR A 20 -9.06 -5.38 16.69
N GLU A 21 -10.01 -4.47 16.96
CA GLU A 21 -11.09 -4.14 16.04
C GLU A 21 -10.54 -3.50 14.75
N ALA A 22 -9.60 -2.57 14.86
CA ALA A 22 -8.94 -1.97 13.71
C ALA A 22 -8.23 -3.03 12.85
N GLY A 23 -7.56 -3.99 13.48
CA GLY A 23 -6.95 -5.13 12.78
C GLY A 23 -7.97 -6.01 12.05
N LEU A 24 -9.08 -6.36 12.70
CA LEU A 24 -10.16 -7.13 12.06
C LEU A 24 -10.84 -6.36 10.92
N LYS A 25 -10.96 -5.05 11.06
CA LYS A 25 -11.53 -4.18 10.02
C LYS A 25 -10.61 -3.97 8.82
N LEU A 26 -9.38 -4.49 8.82
CA LEU A 26 -8.51 -4.61 7.63
C LEU A 26 -8.83 -5.84 6.77
N ILE A 27 -9.71 -6.74 7.19
CA ILE A 27 -10.12 -7.91 6.39
C ILE A 27 -10.52 -7.55 4.96
N PRO A 28 -11.31 -6.50 4.68
CA PRO A 28 -11.64 -6.10 3.30
C PRO A 28 -10.41 -5.82 2.44
N LEU A 29 -9.39 -5.15 2.98
CA LEU A 29 -8.13 -4.88 2.30
C LEU A 29 -7.40 -6.20 1.97
N MET A 30 -7.30 -7.10 2.95
CA MET A 30 -6.64 -8.40 2.79
C MET A 30 -7.37 -9.28 1.77
N LEU A 31 -8.70 -9.27 1.78
CA LEU A 31 -9.51 -9.97 0.77
C LEU A 31 -9.25 -9.41 -0.64
N GLY A 32 -9.12 -8.09 -0.78
CA GLY A 32 -8.72 -7.45 -2.03
C GLY A 32 -7.37 -7.98 -2.52
N ILE A 33 -6.34 -7.99 -1.67
CA ILE A 33 -5.01 -8.47 -2.01
C ILE A 33 -5.04 -9.95 -2.42
N VAL A 34 -5.58 -10.82 -1.58
CA VAL A 34 -5.56 -12.28 -1.80
C VAL A 34 -6.34 -12.67 -3.04
N THR A 35 -7.56 -12.15 -3.17
CA THR A 35 -8.43 -12.48 -4.30
C THR A 35 -7.80 -12.08 -5.63
N THR A 36 -7.32 -10.85 -5.72
CA THR A 36 -6.75 -10.35 -6.98
C THR A 36 -5.38 -10.96 -7.30
N SER A 37 -4.57 -11.29 -6.30
CA SER A 37 -3.32 -12.04 -6.50
C SER A 37 -3.57 -13.43 -7.08
N ILE A 38 -4.57 -14.15 -6.55
CA ILE A 38 -4.93 -15.48 -7.05
C ILE A 38 -5.50 -15.39 -8.48
N VAL A 39 -6.41 -14.43 -8.69
CA VAL A 39 -7.05 -14.23 -10.01
C VAL A 39 -6.00 -13.83 -11.05
N SER A 40 -5.14 -12.87 -10.76
CA SER A 40 -4.08 -12.45 -11.69
C SER A 40 -3.12 -13.59 -11.99
N GLY A 41 -2.67 -14.34 -10.97
CA GLY A 41 -1.80 -15.49 -11.17
C GLY A 41 -2.41 -16.56 -12.11
N LYS A 42 -3.67 -16.92 -11.88
CA LYS A 42 -4.38 -17.88 -12.74
C LYS A 42 -4.57 -17.36 -14.17
N LEU A 43 -4.92 -16.09 -14.34
CA LEU A 43 -5.13 -15.50 -15.65
C LEU A 43 -3.80 -15.36 -16.43
N ILE A 44 -2.72 -15.01 -15.77
CA ILE A 44 -1.38 -14.96 -16.36
C ILE A 44 -0.96 -16.35 -16.83
N SER A 45 -1.09 -17.37 -15.98
CA SER A 45 -0.76 -18.76 -16.34
C SER A 45 -1.58 -19.29 -17.51
N LYS A 46 -2.83 -18.84 -17.66
CA LYS A 46 -3.72 -19.30 -18.74
C LYS A 46 -3.48 -18.57 -20.07
N HIS A 47 -3.21 -17.26 -20.03
CA HIS A 47 -3.17 -16.42 -21.23
C HIS A 47 -1.77 -15.95 -21.63
N GLY A 48 -0.78 -16.11 -20.76
CA GLY A 48 0.60 -15.71 -21.02
C GLY A 48 0.87 -14.18 -20.95
N HIS A 49 -0.16 -13.38 -20.73
CA HIS A 49 -0.04 -11.91 -20.72
C HIS A 49 -0.06 -11.35 -19.30
N TYR A 50 1.01 -10.71 -18.87
CA TYR A 50 1.12 -10.18 -17.51
C TYR A 50 1.09 -8.65 -17.43
N LYS A 51 1.48 -7.93 -18.47
CA LYS A 51 1.61 -6.46 -18.48
C LYS A 51 0.34 -5.72 -18.06
N ARG A 52 -0.83 -6.22 -18.38
CA ARG A 52 -2.13 -5.56 -18.09
C ARG A 52 -2.41 -5.46 -16.60
N PHE A 53 -1.95 -6.42 -15.80
CA PHE A 53 -2.27 -6.50 -14.38
C PHE A 53 -1.62 -5.41 -13.52
N PRO A 54 -0.29 -5.11 -13.63
CA PRO A 54 0.29 -4.02 -12.87
C PRO A 54 -0.25 -2.65 -13.32
N ILE A 55 -0.61 -2.48 -14.59
CA ILE A 55 -1.25 -1.25 -15.08
C ILE A 55 -2.62 -1.06 -14.41
N MET A 56 -3.48 -2.08 -14.47
CA MET A 56 -4.79 -2.04 -13.82
C MET A 56 -4.66 -1.93 -12.29
N GLY A 57 -3.71 -2.66 -11.71
CA GLY A 57 -3.46 -2.67 -10.27
C GLY A 57 -3.06 -1.30 -9.74
N THR A 58 -2.07 -0.66 -10.37
CA THR A 58 -1.62 0.68 -9.97
C THR A 58 -2.69 1.75 -10.24
N ALA A 59 -3.48 1.63 -11.31
CA ALA A 59 -4.61 2.52 -11.57
C ALA A 59 -5.69 2.41 -10.48
N ILE A 60 -6.13 1.19 -10.17
CA ILE A 60 -7.14 0.94 -9.11
C ILE A 60 -6.62 1.41 -7.75
N MET A 61 -5.35 1.16 -7.43
CA MET A 61 -4.73 1.60 -6.19
C MET A 61 -4.68 3.13 -6.11
N THR A 62 -4.32 3.82 -7.19
CA THR A 62 -4.32 5.29 -7.25
C THR A 62 -5.73 5.84 -6.98
N LEU A 63 -6.75 5.27 -7.63
CA LEU A 63 -8.14 5.66 -7.41
C LEU A 63 -8.61 5.38 -5.98
N GLY A 64 -8.20 4.25 -5.41
CA GLY A 64 -8.50 3.90 -4.01
C GLY A 64 -7.88 4.87 -3.02
N ILE A 65 -6.62 5.27 -3.22
CA ILE A 65 -5.95 6.26 -2.37
C ILE A 65 -6.58 7.66 -2.55
N LEU A 66 -6.93 8.05 -3.77
CA LEU A 66 -7.65 9.31 -4.02
C LEU A 66 -9.03 9.32 -3.36
N ALA A 67 -9.73 8.18 -3.36
CA ALA A 67 -11.00 8.06 -2.66
C ALA A 67 -10.83 8.20 -1.14
N MET A 68 -9.71 7.72 -0.56
CA MET A 68 -9.40 7.89 0.87
C MET A 68 -9.19 9.35 1.28
N VAL A 69 -8.94 10.27 0.35
CA VAL A 69 -8.93 11.73 0.65
C VAL A 69 -10.31 12.23 1.09
N ARG A 70 -11.38 11.47 0.85
CA ARG A 70 -12.74 11.82 1.29
C ARG A 70 -13.14 11.27 2.65
N LEU A 71 -12.23 10.54 3.31
CA LEU A 71 -12.50 9.98 4.64
C LEU A 71 -12.72 11.10 5.65
N ASP A 72 -13.76 10.98 6.46
CA ASP A 72 -14.15 11.94 7.49
C ASP A 72 -14.53 11.21 8.78
N ILE A 73 -14.71 11.95 9.88
CA ILE A 73 -15.13 11.40 11.18
C ILE A 73 -16.39 10.55 11.02
N ASP A 74 -17.34 10.98 10.19
CA ASP A 74 -18.63 10.32 10.00
C ASP A 74 -18.63 9.25 8.90
N THR A 75 -17.52 9.06 8.15
CA THR A 75 -17.46 8.07 7.06
C THR A 75 -17.88 6.69 7.57
N PRO A 76 -18.90 6.05 6.98
CA PRO A 76 -19.36 4.74 7.40
C PRO A 76 -18.33 3.65 7.04
N PHE A 77 -18.31 2.55 7.81
CA PHE A 77 -17.33 1.48 7.62
C PHE A 77 -17.41 0.80 6.23
N TRP A 78 -18.60 0.72 5.63
CA TRP A 78 -18.74 0.13 4.30
C TRP A 78 -17.99 0.94 3.22
N GLU A 79 -18.00 2.25 3.31
CA GLU A 79 -17.30 3.15 2.39
C GLU A 79 -15.77 3.00 2.55
N LEU A 80 -15.30 3.03 3.80
CA LEU A 80 -13.89 2.74 4.12
C LEU A 80 -13.48 1.36 3.59
N SER A 81 -14.35 0.36 3.70
CA SER A 81 -14.10 -1.00 3.19
C SER A 81 -13.95 -1.05 1.67
N ILE A 82 -14.75 -0.30 0.93
CA ILE A 82 -14.63 -0.19 -0.53
C ILE A 82 -13.27 0.40 -0.90
N TYR A 83 -12.86 1.49 -0.27
CA TYR A 83 -11.57 2.11 -0.54
C TYR A 83 -10.41 1.19 -0.17
N ALA A 84 -10.51 0.49 0.96
CA ALA A 84 -9.54 -0.51 1.37
C ALA A 84 -9.45 -1.69 0.38
N ILE A 85 -10.59 -2.20 -0.11
CA ILE A 85 -10.62 -3.25 -1.16
C ILE A 85 -9.94 -2.76 -2.44
N MET A 86 -10.19 -1.52 -2.88
CA MET A 86 -9.56 -0.96 -4.07
C MET A 86 -8.03 -0.91 -3.93
N VAL A 87 -7.52 -0.41 -2.80
CA VAL A 87 -6.08 -0.38 -2.52
C VAL A 87 -5.50 -1.79 -2.46
N GLY A 88 -6.18 -2.71 -1.76
CA GLY A 88 -5.77 -4.11 -1.65
C GLY A 88 -5.80 -4.82 -3.00
N ALA A 89 -6.83 -4.62 -3.80
CA ALA A 89 -6.96 -5.20 -5.12
C ALA A 89 -5.85 -4.71 -6.07
N GLY A 90 -5.56 -3.41 -6.04
CA GLY A 90 -4.47 -2.83 -6.81
C GLY A 90 -3.11 -3.40 -6.42
N LEU A 91 -2.86 -3.55 -5.12
CA LEU A 91 -1.64 -4.15 -4.60
C LEU A 91 -1.50 -5.62 -5.02
N GLY A 92 -2.58 -6.42 -4.87
CA GLY A 92 -2.57 -7.83 -5.23
C GLY A 92 -2.32 -8.09 -6.71
N LEU A 93 -2.93 -7.27 -7.59
CA LEU A 93 -2.67 -7.33 -9.03
C LEU A 93 -1.21 -6.99 -9.38
N SER A 94 -0.63 -6.01 -8.70
CA SER A 94 0.71 -5.52 -9.02
C SER A 94 1.82 -6.41 -8.45
N MET A 95 1.73 -6.81 -7.18
CA MET A 95 2.82 -7.52 -6.49
C MET A 95 3.17 -8.84 -7.16
N GLN A 96 2.16 -9.69 -7.39
CA GLN A 96 2.39 -11.01 -7.99
C GLN A 96 2.93 -10.89 -9.40
N THR A 97 2.40 -9.95 -10.16
CA THR A 97 2.74 -9.78 -11.57
C THR A 97 4.16 -9.24 -11.76
N ILE A 98 4.61 -8.31 -10.91
CA ILE A 98 5.96 -7.76 -10.97
C ILE A 98 7.00 -8.86 -10.71
N VAL A 99 6.74 -9.77 -9.76
CA VAL A 99 7.62 -10.91 -9.50
C VAL A 99 7.71 -11.83 -10.71
N ILE A 100 6.58 -12.16 -11.34
CA ILE A 100 6.55 -12.99 -12.56
C ILE A 100 7.30 -12.29 -13.70
N ALA A 101 7.04 -11.02 -13.94
CA ALA A 101 7.70 -10.24 -14.98
C ALA A 101 9.23 -10.21 -14.80
N LEU A 102 9.67 -10.01 -13.55
CA LEU A 102 11.09 -9.99 -13.21
C LEU A 102 11.74 -11.35 -13.44
N GLN A 103 11.15 -12.42 -12.93
CA GLN A 103 11.68 -13.78 -13.10
C GLN A 103 11.70 -14.20 -14.58
N ASN A 104 10.76 -13.73 -15.39
CA ASN A 104 10.70 -14.00 -16.81
C ASN A 104 11.74 -13.21 -17.64
N SER A 105 12.27 -12.12 -17.09
CA SER A 105 13.21 -11.21 -17.78
C SER A 105 14.70 -11.51 -17.54
N VAL A 106 15.04 -12.42 -16.61
CA VAL A 106 16.43 -12.74 -16.25
C VAL A 106 16.74 -14.19 -16.55
N ASP A 107 18.03 -14.55 -16.70
CA ASP A 107 18.46 -15.91 -16.85
C ASP A 107 18.20 -16.75 -15.58
N PHE A 108 18.10 -18.08 -15.72
CA PHE A 108 17.82 -18.97 -14.60
C PHE A 108 18.83 -18.86 -13.47
N LYS A 109 20.10 -18.70 -13.80
CA LYS A 109 21.19 -18.52 -12.83
C LYS A 109 21.05 -17.24 -12.00
N ASP A 110 20.38 -16.21 -12.55
CA ASP A 110 20.23 -14.89 -11.94
C ASP A 110 18.88 -14.70 -11.24
N MET A 111 17.97 -15.70 -11.31
CA MET A 111 16.61 -15.60 -10.70
C MET A 111 16.66 -15.32 -9.19
N GLY A 112 17.63 -15.91 -8.48
CA GLY A 112 17.81 -15.66 -7.05
C GLY A 112 18.18 -14.22 -6.76
N VAL A 113 19.14 -13.68 -7.51
CA VAL A 113 19.59 -12.28 -7.39
C VAL A 113 18.47 -11.31 -7.74
N ALA A 114 17.75 -11.58 -8.82
CA ALA A 114 16.63 -10.74 -9.26
C ALA A 114 15.50 -10.70 -8.19
N THR A 115 15.11 -11.85 -7.65
CA THR A 115 14.06 -11.94 -6.63
C THR A 115 14.50 -11.26 -5.33
N SER A 116 15.75 -11.44 -4.91
CA SER A 116 16.30 -10.77 -3.72
C SER A 116 16.37 -9.25 -3.91
N SER A 117 16.79 -8.78 -5.09
CA SER A 117 16.81 -7.36 -5.43
C SER A 117 15.40 -6.75 -5.39
N ASN A 118 14.41 -7.42 -5.97
CA ASN A 118 13.03 -6.97 -5.89
C ASN A 118 12.53 -6.86 -4.44
N THR A 119 12.83 -7.84 -3.61
CA THR A 119 12.45 -7.83 -2.20
C THR A 119 13.13 -6.69 -1.45
N PHE A 120 14.42 -6.46 -1.72
CA PHE A 120 15.20 -5.38 -1.13
C PHE A 120 14.62 -4.00 -1.49
N PHE A 121 14.42 -3.71 -2.78
CA PHE A 121 13.87 -2.42 -3.20
C PHE A 121 12.44 -2.20 -2.71
N ARG A 122 11.62 -3.25 -2.66
CA ARG A 122 10.28 -3.18 -2.08
C ARG A 122 10.32 -2.85 -0.59
N SER A 123 11.22 -3.48 0.16
CA SER A 123 11.39 -3.20 1.60
C SER A 123 11.90 -1.78 1.83
N LEU A 124 12.87 -1.32 1.05
CA LEU A 124 13.33 0.07 1.09
C LEU A 124 12.18 1.04 0.82
N GLY A 125 11.41 0.83 -0.25
CA GLY A 125 10.26 1.67 -0.57
C GLY A 125 9.22 1.69 0.55
N SER A 126 8.96 0.54 1.17
CA SER A 126 8.06 0.42 2.32
C SER A 126 8.53 1.25 3.52
N VAL A 127 9.82 1.14 3.89
CA VAL A 127 10.40 1.89 5.01
C VAL A 127 10.38 3.40 4.74
N PHE A 128 10.88 3.82 3.59
CA PHE A 128 10.89 5.24 3.21
C PHE A 128 9.47 5.80 3.10
N GLY A 129 8.54 5.06 2.49
CA GLY A 129 7.15 5.49 2.38
C GLY A 129 6.49 5.64 3.74
N THR A 130 6.64 4.67 4.63
CA THR A 130 6.07 4.73 5.99
C THR A 130 6.66 5.87 6.80
N ALA A 131 7.99 6.08 6.73
CA ALA A 131 8.67 7.17 7.45
C ALA A 131 8.24 8.55 6.91
N ALA A 132 8.18 8.72 5.58
CA ALA A 132 7.74 9.97 4.96
C ALA A 132 6.29 10.30 5.33
N PHE A 133 5.38 9.33 5.24
CA PHE A 133 3.98 9.55 5.56
C PHE A 133 3.74 9.76 7.05
N GLY A 134 4.49 9.08 7.92
CA GLY A 134 4.49 9.35 9.36
C GLY A 134 4.94 10.78 9.68
N THR A 135 6.01 11.24 9.04
CA THR A 135 6.51 12.62 9.21
C THR A 135 5.49 13.66 8.72
N ILE A 136 4.87 13.42 7.55
CA ILE A 136 3.82 14.31 7.02
C ILE A 136 2.64 14.35 7.99
N LEU A 137 2.18 13.20 8.48
CA LEU A 137 1.08 13.11 9.43
C LEU A 137 1.37 13.92 10.69
N THR A 138 2.53 13.69 11.34
CA THR A 138 2.91 14.34 12.59
C THR A 138 3.07 15.85 12.42
N ASN A 139 3.78 16.30 11.37
CA ASN A 139 3.97 17.72 11.12
C ASN A 139 2.67 18.44 10.79
N ARG A 140 1.80 17.84 9.99
CA ARG A 140 0.50 18.43 9.65
C ARG A 140 -0.43 18.46 10.85
N LEU A 141 -0.46 17.39 11.63
CA LEU A 141 -1.23 17.34 12.87
C LEU A 141 -0.84 18.45 13.84
N GLY A 142 0.46 18.66 14.06
CA GLY A 142 0.94 19.76 14.88
C GLY A 142 0.48 21.12 14.35
N HIS A 143 0.62 21.34 13.05
CA HIS A 143 0.18 22.57 12.42
C HIS A 143 -1.34 22.79 12.58
N TYR A 144 -2.18 21.78 12.30
CA TYR A 144 -3.63 21.88 12.42
C TYR A 144 -4.09 22.07 13.86
N LEU A 145 -3.49 21.37 14.83
CA LEU A 145 -3.81 21.56 16.25
C LEU A 145 -3.51 22.99 16.72
N LEU A 146 -2.33 23.52 16.38
CA LEU A 146 -1.95 24.88 16.74
C LEU A 146 -2.86 25.94 16.07
N SER A 147 -3.17 25.76 14.79
CA SER A 147 -4.07 26.67 14.07
C SER A 147 -5.52 26.62 14.57
N SER A 148 -5.91 25.51 15.19
CA SER A 148 -7.24 25.32 15.81
C SER A 148 -7.30 25.85 17.25
N GLY A 149 -6.24 26.48 17.76
CA GLY A 149 -6.23 27.15 19.05
C GLY A 149 -5.79 26.29 20.24
N PHE A 150 -5.22 25.09 20.00
CA PHE A 150 -4.59 24.31 21.06
C PHE A 150 -3.26 24.94 21.52
N ASP A 151 -3.00 24.91 22.83
CA ASP A 151 -1.70 25.27 23.38
C ASP A 151 -0.61 24.33 22.84
N PRO A 152 0.62 24.80 22.55
CA PRO A 152 1.72 23.97 22.10
C PRO A 152 1.97 22.71 22.93
N LYS A 153 1.84 22.81 24.27
CA LYS A 153 1.96 21.64 25.17
C LYS A 153 0.85 20.63 24.97
N GLN A 154 -0.40 21.09 24.76
CA GLN A 154 -1.52 20.22 24.48
C GLN A 154 -1.39 19.56 23.11
N ALA A 155 -0.97 20.30 22.10
CA ALA A 155 -0.73 19.79 20.76
C ALA A 155 0.34 18.68 20.78
N GLU A 156 1.45 18.89 21.50
CA GLU A 156 2.51 17.90 21.69
C GLU A 156 2.01 16.64 22.43
N LEU A 157 1.22 16.81 23.47
CA LEU A 157 0.61 15.69 24.21
C LEU A 157 -0.30 14.86 23.32
N ILE A 158 -1.14 15.49 22.49
CA ILE A 158 -2.06 14.81 21.57
C ILE A 158 -1.27 14.05 20.49
N GLN A 159 -0.18 14.65 19.96
CA GLN A 159 0.66 14.00 18.95
C GLN A 159 1.35 12.74 19.51
N ASN A 160 1.85 12.81 20.73
CA ASN A 160 2.60 11.72 21.36
C ASN A 160 1.67 10.67 22.00
N ASN A 161 0.47 11.06 22.41
CA ASN A 161 -0.49 10.19 23.06
C ASN A 161 -1.93 10.50 22.61
N THR A 162 -2.43 9.73 21.65
CA THR A 162 -3.79 9.88 21.11
C THR A 162 -4.88 9.66 22.18
N ALA A 163 -4.59 8.94 23.27
CA ALA A 163 -5.52 8.79 24.40
C ALA A 163 -5.82 10.13 25.11
N ALA A 164 -4.93 11.12 24.98
CA ALA A 164 -5.14 12.47 25.53
C ALA A 164 -6.37 13.16 24.90
N ILE A 165 -6.81 12.75 23.70
CA ILE A 165 -8.03 13.25 23.06
C ILE A 165 -9.28 12.95 23.92
N GLY A 166 -9.26 11.81 24.62
CA GLY A 166 -10.36 11.41 25.53
C GLY A 166 -10.56 12.34 26.74
N ALA A 167 -9.50 13.05 27.15
CA ALA A 167 -9.52 13.99 28.27
C ALA A 167 -9.96 15.42 27.86
N LEU A 168 -10.14 15.69 26.56
CA LEU A 168 -10.56 16.99 26.05
C LEU A 168 -12.06 17.22 26.28
N SER A 169 -12.48 18.49 26.29
CA SER A 169 -13.89 18.88 26.21
C SER A 169 -14.53 18.31 24.92
N PRO A 170 -15.86 18.13 24.87
CA PRO A 170 -16.54 17.61 23.68
C PRO A 170 -16.18 18.40 22.41
N GLU A 171 -16.10 19.72 22.47
CA GLU A 171 -15.72 20.58 21.34
C GLU A 171 -14.23 20.42 20.98
N GLY A 172 -13.34 20.38 21.98
CA GLY A 172 -11.92 20.16 21.77
C GLY A 172 -11.63 18.78 21.16
N ARG A 173 -12.40 17.75 21.56
CA ARG A 173 -12.30 16.41 20.97
C ARG A 173 -12.65 16.41 19.49
N VAL A 174 -13.76 17.03 19.08
CA VAL A 174 -14.14 17.12 17.66
C VAL A 174 -13.09 17.89 16.87
N THR A 175 -12.60 18.98 17.41
CA THR A 175 -11.54 19.80 16.78
C THR A 175 -10.24 18.99 16.60
N ALA A 176 -9.81 18.23 17.60
CA ALA A 176 -8.64 17.37 17.50
C ALA A 176 -8.83 16.24 16.47
N LEU A 177 -10.01 15.61 16.43
CA LEU A 177 -10.32 14.56 15.45
C LEU A 177 -10.33 15.12 14.02
N ASN A 178 -10.85 16.31 13.79
CA ASN A 178 -10.78 16.99 12.49
C ASN A 178 -9.34 17.27 12.08
N ALA A 179 -8.47 17.72 13.01
CA ALA A 179 -7.06 17.93 12.73
C ALA A 179 -6.35 16.61 12.32
N PHE A 180 -6.73 15.48 12.90
CA PHE A 180 -6.25 14.16 12.45
C PHE A 180 -6.75 13.83 11.05
N VAL A 181 -8.04 14.00 10.76
CA VAL A 181 -8.63 13.75 9.44
C VAL A 181 -7.93 14.58 8.38
N ASP A 182 -7.77 15.87 8.58
CA ASP A 182 -7.05 16.76 7.65
C ASP A 182 -5.60 16.34 7.45
N SER A 183 -4.96 15.83 8.50
CA SER A 183 -3.58 15.32 8.42
C SER A 183 -3.51 14.02 7.58
N PHE A 184 -4.48 13.13 7.72
CA PHE A 184 -4.60 11.94 6.87
C PHE A 184 -4.90 12.30 5.41
N HIS A 185 -5.74 13.30 5.15
CA HIS A 185 -5.98 13.80 3.79
C HIS A 185 -4.67 14.21 3.13
N MET A 186 -3.81 14.96 3.83
CA MET A 186 -2.51 15.36 3.30
C MET A 186 -1.60 14.16 3.00
N VAL A 187 -1.60 13.12 3.85
CA VAL A 187 -0.88 11.89 3.57
C VAL A 187 -1.37 11.24 2.29
N PHE A 188 -2.69 11.10 2.12
CA PHE A 188 -3.26 10.46 0.91
C PHE A 188 -3.07 11.32 -0.35
N ILE A 189 -3.16 12.65 -0.24
CA ILE A 189 -2.87 13.58 -1.35
C ILE A 189 -1.42 13.44 -1.82
N VAL A 190 -0.46 13.24 -0.91
CA VAL A 190 0.95 13.03 -1.28
C VAL A 190 1.18 11.59 -1.76
N ALA A 191 0.48 10.61 -1.22
CA ALA A 191 0.59 9.21 -1.64
C ALA A 191 0.07 8.97 -3.06
N ALA A 192 -1.01 9.62 -3.47
CA ALA A 192 -1.64 9.41 -4.75
C ALA A 192 -0.70 9.69 -5.96
N PRO A 193 0.02 10.82 -6.03
CA PRO A 193 1.01 11.05 -7.09
C PRO A 193 2.13 10.03 -7.12
N VAL A 194 2.60 9.56 -5.96
CA VAL A 194 3.65 8.54 -5.89
C VAL A 194 3.18 7.23 -6.53
N VAL A 195 1.95 6.81 -6.25
CA VAL A 195 1.38 5.61 -6.87
C VAL A 195 1.05 5.84 -8.35
N ALA A 196 0.63 7.05 -8.72
CA ALA A 196 0.41 7.43 -10.11
C ALA A 196 1.70 7.40 -10.94
N ILE A 197 2.87 7.76 -10.36
CA ILE A 197 4.17 7.53 -11.00
C ILE A 197 4.39 6.04 -11.24
N GLY A 198 4.06 5.19 -10.26
CA GLY A 198 4.09 3.73 -10.42
C GLY A 198 3.20 3.24 -11.58
N PHE A 199 2.03 3.84 -11.77
CA PHE A 199 1.16 3.57 -12.92
C PHE A 199 1.83 3.96 -14.24
N ILE A 200 2.44 5.14 -14.32
CA ILE A 200 3.15 5.59 -15.51
C ILE A 200 4.32 4.64 -15.82
N VAL A 201 5.11 4.25 -14.84
CA VAL A 201 6.20 3.28 -14.99
C VAL A 201 5.68 1.92 -15.49
N ALA A 202 4.54 1.47 -14.97
CA ALA A 202 3.93 0.21 -15.40
C ALA A 202 3.51 0.21 -16.88
N LEU A 203 3.17 1.36 -17.46
CA LEU A 203 2.88 1.50 -18.91
C LEU A 203 4.10 1.17 -19.78
N PHE A 204 5.30 1.47 -19.30
CA PHE A 204 6.57 1.19 -20.00
C PHE A 204 7.10 -0.21 -19.80
N LEU A 205 6.44 -1.03 -18.97
CA LEU A 205 6.83 -2.43 -18.76
C LEU A 205 6.82 -3.18 -20.11
N ARG A 206 7.95 -3.80 -20.47
CA ARG A 206 8.03 -4.66 -21.65
C ARG A 206 7.37 -5.99 -21.35
N GLU A 207 6.54 -6.46 -22.25
CA GLU A 207 5.95 -7.79 -22.17
C GLU A 207 6.81 -8.75 -22.98
N THR A 208 7.30 -9.79 -22.33
CA THR A 208 8.02 -10.90 -22.99
C THR A 208 7.18 -12.16 -22.84
N PRO A 209 7.15 -13.07 -23.85
CA PRO A 209 6.46 -14.34 -23.72
C PRO A 209 6.88 -15.07 -22.44
N LEU A 210 5.94 -15.70 -21.76
CA LEU A 210 6.26 -16.49 -20.58
C LEU A 210 7.08 -17.71 -20.98
N ARG A 211 8.08 -18.02 -20.18
CA ARG A 211 8.87 -19.25 -20.34
C ARG A 211 8.01 -20.47 -20.15
N THR A 212 8.25 -21.47 -21.00
CA THR A 212 7.53 -22.74 -20.99
C THR A 212 8.25 -23.77 -20.11
N ASN A 213 7.56 -24.89 -19.80
CA ASN A 213 8.17 -26.01 -19.11
C ASN A 213 9.37 -26.59 -19.89
N ALA A 214 9.38 -26.47 -21.22
CA ALA A 214 10.49 -26.89 -22.08
C ALA A 214 11.73 -26.01 -21.82
N ASP A 215 11.56 -24.70 -21.66
CA ASP A 215 12.66 -23.77 -21.35
C ASP A 215 13.28 -24.08 -19.98
N TYR A 216 12.43 -24.45 -18.99
CA TYR A 216 12.89 -24.89 -17.67
C TYR A 216 13.65 -26.23 -17.72
N ALA A 217 13.23 -27.17 -18.56
CA ALA A 217 13.91 -28.45 -18.72
C ALA A 217 15.27 -28.29 -19.43
N ALA A 218 15.32 -27.46 -20.48
CA ALA A 218 16.57 -27.14 -21.19
C ALA A 218 17.60 -26.49 -20.25
N ALA A 219 17.21 -25.46 -19.49
CA ALA A 219 18.12 -24.81 -18.56
C ALA A 219 18.64 -25.73 -17.44
N ARG A 220 17.85 -26.72 -17.01
CA ARG A 220 18.33 -27.74 -16.06
C ARG A 220 19.37 -28.69 -16.66
N SER A 221 19.18 -29.08 -17.91
CA SER A 221 20.15 -29.95 -18.61
C SER A 221 21.45 -29.23 -18.83
N ASP A 222 21.45 -27.96 -19.20
CA ASP A 222 22.64 -27.14 -19.39
C ASP A 222 23.43 -26.96 -18.08
N ALA A 223 22.74 -26.63 -16.98
CA ALA A 223 23.32 -26.49 -15.66
C ALA A 223 23.93 -27.83 -15.13
N ALA A 224 23.32 -28.97 -15.47
CA ALA A 224 23.87 -30.29 -15.12
C ALA A 224 25.10 -30.65 -15.97
N GLY A 225 25.14 -30.23 -17.23
CA GLY A 225 26.29 -30.38 -18.10
C GLY A 225 27.50 -29.55 -17.64
N GLU A 226 27.31 -28.31 -17.24
CA GLU A 226 28.37 -27.44 -16.70
C GLU A 226 28.94 -27.94 -15.36
N ALA A 227 28.11 -28.63 -14.53
CA ALA A 227 28.57 -29.17 -13.25
C ALA A 227 29.41 -30.47 -13.36
N LEU A 228 29.41 -31.11 -14.54
CA LEU A 228 30.11 -32.37 -14.82
C LEU A 228 31.39 -32.22 -15.67
N GLY A 229 31.66 -31.04 -16.19
CA GLY A 229 32.85 -30.69 -16.95
C GLY A 229 33.78 -29.78 -16.16
#